data_2b544b278f75374d856b4f99e21099d6
#
_entry.id   2b544b278f75374d856b4f99e21099d6
#
_cell.length_a   1.000
_cell.length_b   1.000
_cell.length_c   1.000
_cell.angle_alpha   90.00
_cell.angle_beta   90.00
_cell.angle_gamma   90.00
#
_symmetry.space_group_name_H-M   'P 1'
#
loop_
_entity.id
_entity.type
_entity.pdbx_description
1 polymer ?
#
loop_
_entity_poly.entity_id
_entity_poly.type
_entity_poly.pdbx_seq_one_letter_code
_entity_poly.pdbx_strand_id
1 'polypeptide(L)'
;MQPITGSSLFDIFSSPKSGQINTKRDFVLVGKERHDVGRPNNRGYPIRGIVKKDFLYIRNFETDRWPGGNPETGYLNCDGSPIKSLLIDQRRKGETKYWRMSFGKRKQTELYDLINDPDCVENLAGNPKFYKVEKNLRVQLQIELKKQKDPRMFDRGFLFDKYPFVGDWNNFYERYMSGKKTPRTGWVNGSDYERKPLD
;
A
#
# COMPACT_ATOMS: atom_id res chain seq x y z
N MET A 1 24.25 -4.35 -14.69
CA MET A 1 23.20 -4.85 -13.77
C MET A 1 23.44 -4.19 -12.40
N GLN A 2 22.43 -3.66 -11.76
CA GLN A 2 22.58 -3.11 -10.40
C GLN A 2 22.87 -4.24 -9.41
N PRO A 3 23.64 -3.98 -8.33
CA PRO A 3 23.88 -4.99 -7.31
C PRO A 3 22.57 -5.54 -6.72
N ILE A 4 22.48 -6.83 -6.56
CA ILE A 4 21.35 -7.50 -5.92
C ILE A 4 21.46 -7.27 -4.41
N THR A 5 20.42 -6.72 -3.79
CA THR A 5 20.37 -6.48 -2.35
C THR A 5 19.85 -7.70 -1.56
N GLY A 6 19.17 -8.61 -2.24
CA GLY A 6 18.73 -9.89 -1.66
C GLY A 6 19.86 -10.90 -1.49
N SER A 7 19.62 -11.91 -0.68
CA SER A 7 20.50 -13.06 -0.51
C SER A 7 19.75 -14.36 -0.79
N SER A 8 20.50 -15.40 -1.21
CA SER A 8 19.93 -16.71 -1.51
C SER A 8 19.10 -17.25 -0.34
N LEU A 9 17.97 -17.87 -0.64
CA LEU A 9 17.14 -18.59 0.33
C LEU A 9 17.44 -20.09 0.37
N PHE A 10 18.51 -20.53 -0.29
CA PHE A 10 18.86 -21.94 -0.43
C PHE A 10 19.07 -22.63 0.93
N ASP A 11 19.67 -21.91 1.90
CA ASP A 11 19.87 -22.39 3.27
C ASP A 11 18.54 -22.70 3.98
N ILE A 12 17.47 -21.98 3.64
CA ILE A 12 16.13 -22.20 4.18
C ILE A 12 15.47 -23.38 3.47
N PHE A 13 15.49 -23.39 2.14
CA PHE A 13 14.81 -24.42 1.34
C PHE A 13 15.43 -25.83 1.51
N SER A 14 16.73 -25.91 1.76
CA SER A 14 17.43 -27.18 2.00
C SER A 14 17.42 -27.65 3.45
N SER A 15 16.85 -26.87 4.37
CA SER A 15 16.82 -27.24 5.79
C SER A 15 15.73 -28.27 6.08
N PRO A 16 16.02 -29.32 6.83
CA PRO A 16 15.02 -30.26 7.35
C PRO A 16 14.23 -29.68 8.56
N LYS A 17 14.62 -28.49 9.07
CA LYS A 17 14.00 -27.85 10.23
C LYS A 17 12.80 -26.99 9.80
N SER A 18 11.85 -26.79 10.72
CA SER A 18 10.75 -25.83 10.59
C SER A 18 10.97 -24.60 11.50
N GLY A 19 10.18 -23.55 11.31
CA GLY A 19 10.27 -22.30 12.07
C GLY A 19 11.38 -21.36 11.58
N GLN A 20 11.99 -20.61 12.48
CA GLN A 20 13.04 -19.65 12.16
C GLN A 20 14.37 -20.36 11.89
N ILE A 21 14.64 -20.70 10.63
CA ILE A 21 15.85 -21.45 10.22
C ILE A 21 17.11 -20.58 10.32
N ASN A 22 17.03 -19.35 9.87
CA ASN A 22 18.16 -18.42 9.88
C ASN A 22 17.82 -17.18 10.73
N THR A 23 18.39 -17.11 11.92
CA THR A 23 18.13 -16.03 12.92
C THR A 23 18.63 -14.65 12.46
N LYS A 24 19.51 -14.58 11.45
CA LYS A 24 19.93 -13.30 10.84
C LYS A 24 18.85 -12.70 9.95
N ARG A 25 17.87 -13.48 9.53
CA ARG A 25 16.71 -13.05 8.72
C ARG A 25 15.50 -12.82 9.63
N ASP A 26 15.61 -11.87 10.55
CA ASP A 26 14.61 -11.62 11.57
C ASP A 26 13.60 -10.52 11.21
N PHE A 27 13.63 -10.03 9.96
CA PHE A 27 12.68 -9.06 9.43
C PHE A 27 12.45 -9.24 7.92
N VAL A 28 11.33 -8.71 7.45
CA VAL A 28 10.99 -8.60 6.02
C VAL A 28 10.62 -7.16 5.70
N LEU A 29 11.16 -6.64 4.59
CA LEU A 29 10.73 -5.35 4.05
C LEU A 29 9.62 -5.58 3.03
N VAL A 30 8.60 -4.73 3.10
CA VAL A 30 7.49 -4.70 2.14
C VAL A 30 7.33 -3.28 1.59
N GLY A 31 6.81 -3.16 0.37
CA GLY A 31 6.59 -1.84 -0.20
C GLY A 31 5.95 -1.90 -1.57
N LYS A 32 5.36 -0.79 -1.95
CA LYS A 32 4.87 -0.56 -3.32
C LYS A 32 5.03 0.90 -3.70
N GLU A 33 4.98 1.15 -4.99
CA GLU A 33 4.88 2.48 -5.59
C GLU A 33 3.59 2.55 -6.40
N ARG A 34 3.69 2.55 -7.72
CA ARG A 34 2.54 2.48 -8.61
C ARG A 34 2.19 1.02 -8.86
N HIS A 35 0.97 0.63 -8.51
CA HIS A 35 0.48 -0.72 -8.73
C HIS A 35 -0.45 -0.76 -9.95
N ASP A 36 -1.40 0.19 -10.01
CA ASP A 36 -2.44 0.20 -11.03
C ASP A 36 -2.72 1.63 -11.53
N VAL A 37 -3.74 1.76 -12.35
CA VAL A 37 -4.18 2.99 -13.02
C VAL A 37 -5.27 3.73 -12.24
N GLY A 38 -5.75 4.86 -12.76
CA GLY A 38 -6.95 5.53 -12.24
C GLY A 38 -6.71 6.53 -11.13
N ARG A 39 -5.44 6.94 -10.92
CA ARG A 39 -5.12 8.14 -10.13
C ARG A 39 -4.67 9.28 -11.04
N PRO A 40 -4.90 10.55 -10.61
CA PRO A 40 -4.41 11.72 -11.33
C PRO A 40 -2.91 11.61 -11.67
N ASN A 41 -2.55 12.00 -12.89
CA ASN A 41 -1.17 12.00 -13.39
C ASN A 41 -0.46 10.64 -13.33
N ASN A 42 -1.21 9.53 -13.41
CA ASN A 42 -0.71 8.15 -13.27
C ASN A 42 0.07 7.92 -11.96
N ARG A 43 -0.21 8.66 -10.89
CA ARG A 43 0.50 8.56 -9.61
C ARG A 43 0.23 7.25 -8.89
N GLY A 44 1.23 6.78 -8.14
CA GLY A 44 1.11 5.63 -7.26
C GLY A 44 0.60 5.96 -5.85
N TYR A 45 0.46 4.93 -5.02
CA TYR A 45 0.29 5.06 -3.58
C TYR A 45 1.49 4.41 -2.90
N PRO A 46 2.53 5.20 -2.60
CA PRO A 46 3.79 4.67 -2.10
C PRO A 46 3.75 4.33 -0.62
N ILE A 47 4.14 3.10 -0.31
CA ILE A 47 4.35 2.64 1.05
C ILE A 47 5.69 1.95 1.19
N ARG A 48 6.24 1.98 2.40
CA ARG A 48 7.32 1.10 2.86
C ARG A 48 6.95 0.55 4.22
N GLY A 49 7.21 -0.71 4.44
CA GLY A 49 6.94 -1.36 5.71
C GLY A 49 8.00 -2.35 6.11
N ILE A 50 7.98 -2.71 7.37
CA ILE A 50 8.83 -3.74 7.95
C ILE A 50 7.96 -4.64 8.84
N VAL A 51 8.07 -5.94 8.60
CA VAL A 51 7.57 -6.97 9.51
C VAL A 51 8.75 -7.49 10.30
N LYS A 52 8.66 -7.42 11.61
CA LYS A 52 9.67 -7.99 12.52
C LYS A 52 9.02 -8.50 13.78
N LYS A 53 9.34 -9.75 14.14
CA LYS A 53 8.65 -10.45 15.22
C LYS A 53 7.13 -10.39 15.00
N ASP A 54 6.41 -9.90 15.98
CA ASP A 54 4.96 -9.88 16.03
C ASP A 54 4.34 -8.56 15.50
N PHE A 55 5.15 -7.68 14.92
CA PHE A 55 4.70 -6.35 14.52
C PHE A 55 4.92 -6.06 13.04
N LEU A 56 3.94 -5.38 12.44
CA LEU A 56 4.03 -4.73 11.14
C LEU A 56 4.02 -3.21 11.35
N TYR A 57 5.08 -2.52 10.90
CA TYR A 57 5.12 -1.07 10.81
C TYR A 57 5.08 -0.64 9.35
N ILE A 58 4.22 0.35 9.02
CA ILE A 58 4.06 0.90 7.68
C ILE A 58 4.28 2.41 7.73
N ARG A 59 4.99 2.94 6.73
CA ARG A 59 5.05 4.36 6.39
C ARG A 59 4.34 4.62 5.08
N ASN A 60 3.30 5.46 5.11
CA ASN A 60 2.62 6.02 3.96
C ASN A 60 3.27 7.36 3.60
N PHE A 61 3.62 7.58 2.33
CA PHE A 61 4.33 8.80 1.91
C PHE A 61 3.42 9.86 1.34
N GLU A 62 2.32 9.48 0.73
CA GLU A 62 1.38 10.37 0.04
C GLU A 62 -0.04 10.15 0.59
N THR A 63 -0.26 10.65 1.81
CA THR A 63 -1.48 10.37 2.60
C THR A 63 -2.73 11.10 2.09
N ASP A 64 -2.57 12.08 1.22
CA ASP A 64 -3.63 12.75 0.49
C ASP A 64 -4.23 11.92 -0.64
N ARG A 65 -3.50 10.88 -1.11
CA ARG A 65 -3.95 9.98 -2.17
C ARG A 65 -4.79 8.84 -1.61
N TRP A 66 -5.68 8.30 -2.43
CA TRP A 66 -6.50 7.14 -2.09
C TRP A 66 -5.70 5.83 -2.19
N PRO A 67 -5.62 5.00 -1.13
CA PRO A 67 -4.78 3.79 -1.12
C PRO A 67 -5.25 2.72 -2.11
N GLY A 68 -6.56 2.56 -2.28
CA GLY A 68 -7.18 1.60 -3.21
C GLY A 68 -7.39 2.13 -4.63
N GLY A 69 -6.90 3.32 -4.95
CA GLY A 69 -7.26 4.04 -6.17
C GLY A 69 -8.38 5.05 -5.94
N ASN A 70 -8.58 5.96 -6.87
CA ASN A 70 -9.56 7.02 -6.74
C ASN A 70 -11.01 6.47 -6.77
N PRO A 71 -11.90 6.98 -5.91
CA PRO A 71 -13.30 6.56 -5.87
C PRO A 71 -14.02 6.71 -7.20
N GLU A 72 -13.83 7.85 -7.89
CA GLU A 72 -14.49 8.15 -9.17
C GLU A 72 -14.07 7.22 -10.30
N THR A 73 -12.92 6.56 -10.18
CA THR A 73 -12.47 5.51 -11.11
C THR A 73 -12.70 4.09 -10.59
N GLY A 74 -13.51 3.92 -9.53
CA GLY A 74 -13.92 2.61 -9.02
C GLY A 74 -12.87 1.91 -8.17
N TYR A 75 -11.94 2.64 -7.53
CA TYR A 75 -10.88 2.05 -6.67
C TYR A 75 -10.08 0.97 -7.40
N LEU A 76 -9.53 1.29 -8.57
CA LEU A 76 -8.95 0.34 -9.52
C LEU A 76 -7.80 -0.53 -8.97
N ASN A 77 -7.17 -0.16 -7.85
CA ASN A 77 -6.17 -0.99 -7.17
C ASN A 77 -6.78 -2.14 -6.34
N CYS A 78 -8.10 -2.27 -6.33
CA CYS A 78 -8.82 -3.29 -5.60
C CYS A 78 -9.85 -3.93 -6.55
N ASP A 79 -9.70 -5.23 -6.79
CA ASP A 79 -10.58 -5.98 -7.69
C ASP A 79 -12.03 -5.95 -7.23
N GLY A 80 -12.95 -6.05 -8.17
CA GLY A 80 -14.38 -6.12 -7.92
C GLY A 80 -14.75 -7.40 -7.17
N SER A 81 -15.57 -7.24 -6.15
CA SER A 81 -16.11 -8.36 -5.37
C SER A 81 -17.45 -7.96 -4.74
N PRO A 82 -18.30 -8.94 -4.35
CA PRO A 82 -19.52 -8.63 -3.62
C PRO A 82 -19.28 -7.81 -2.36
N ILE A 83 -18.19 -8.09 -1.62
CA ILE A 83 -17.84 -7.34 -0.40
C ILE A 83 -17.44 -5.90 -0.73
N LYS A 84 -16.64 -5.67 -1.76
CA LYS A 84 -16.26 -4.30 -2.19
C LYS A 84 -17.51 -3.47 -2.50
N SER A 85 -18.40 -4.00 -3.37
CA SER A 85 -19.62 -3.30 -3.74
C SER A 85 -20.54 -3.05 -2.54
N LEU A 86 -20.67 -4.04 -1.62
CA LEU A 86 -21.41 -3.88 -0.38
C LEU A 86 -20.89 -2.74 0.49
N LEU A 87 -19.57 -2.66 0.71
CA LEU A 87 -18.95 -1.60 1.54
C LEU A 87 -19.14 -0.21 0.92
N ILE A 88 -19.09 -0.12 -0.41
CA ILE A 88 -19.34 1.12 -1.12
C ILE A 88 -20.82 1.54 -0.99
N ASP A 89 -21.75 0.60 -1.11
CA ASP A 89 -23.18 0.86 -0.95
C ASP A 89 -23.54 1.25 0.50
N GLN A 90 -22.93 0.60 1.49
CA GLN A 90 -23.10 0.99 2.90
C GLN A 90 -22.61 2.43 3.13
N ARG A 91 -21.44 2.79 2.59
CA ARG A 91 -20.96 4.17 2.66
C ARG A 91 -21.95 5.17 2.08
N ARG A 92 -22.53 4.87 0.91
CA ARG A 92 -23.56 5.72 0.26
C ARG A 92 -24.80 5.91 1.12
N LYS A 93 -25.10 4.95 2.00
CA LYS A 93 -26.20 4.99 2.98
C LYS A 93 -25.78 5.64 4.32
N GLY A 94 -24.54 6.10 4.45
CA GLY A 94 -24.01 6.72 5.67
C GLY A 94 -23.24 5.80 6.61
N GLU A 95 -23.19 4.50 6.32
CA GLU A 95 -22.45 3.50 7.11
C GLU A 95 -20.99 3.45 6.68
N THR A 96 -20.14 4.31 7.25
CA THR A 96 -18.78 4.54 6.72
C THR A 96 -17.69 3.72 7.40
N LYS A 97 -17.96 2.99 8.50
CA LYS A 97 -16.94 2.33 9.31
C LYS A 97 -16.04 1.40 8.49
N TYR A 98 -16.60 0.38 7.88
CA TYR A 98 -15.83 -0.63 7.15
C TYR A 98 -15.26 -0.10 5.83
N TRP A 99 -15.98 0.81 5.17
CA TRP A 99 -15.44 1.51 4.02
C TRP A 99 -14.18 2.31 4.37
N ARG A 100 -14.18 3.06 5.49
CA ARG A 100 -12.98 3.82 5.95
C ARG A 100 -11.81 2.89 6.24
N MET A 101 -12.06 1.73 6.83
CA MET A 101 -11.01 0.73 7.11
C MET A 101 -10.42 0.16 5.83
N SER A 102 -11.22 -0.04 4.78
CA SER A 102 -10.79 -0.66 3.52
C SER A 102 -10.24 0.34 2.50
N PHE A 103 -10.91 1.48 2.32
CA PHE A 103 -10.67 2.42 1.22
C PHE A 103 -10.30 3.83 1.69
N GLY A 104 -10.51 4.18 2.97
CA GLY A 104 -10.23 5.51 3.50
C GLY A 104 -8.75 5.89 3.41
N LYS A 105 -8.50 7.21 3.35
CA LYS A 105 -7.15 7.76 3.40
C LYS A 105 -6.42 7.31 4.68
N ARG A 106 -5.14 7.02 4.58
CA ARG A 106 -4.35 6.45 5.67
C ARG A 106 -3.57 7.53 6.42
N LYS A 107 -3.27 7.27 7.70
CA LYS A 107 -2.30 8.07 8.45
C LYS A 107 -0.89 7.86 7.90
N GLN A 108 0.01 8.78 8.19
CA GLN A 108 1.41 8.70 7.74
C GLN A 108 2.11 7.44 8.25
N THR A 109 1.77 6.98 9.46
CA THR A 109 2.32 5.77 10.08
C THR A 109 1.23 4.85 10.56
N GLU A 110 1.48 3.55 10.39
CA GLU A 110 0.63 2.50 10.89
C GLU A 110 1.50 1.46 11.61
N LEU A 111 1.00 0.94 12.74
CA LEU A 111 1.61 -0.12 13.52
C LEU A 111 0.54 -1.13 13.91
N TYR A 112 0.80 -2.40 13.65
CA TYR A 112 -0.12 -3.49 13.94
C TYR A 112 0.58 -4.60 14.74
N ASP A 113 -0.14 -5.17 15.72
CA ASP A 113 0.28 -6.34 16.47
C ASP A 113 -0.30 -7.59 15.80
N LEU A 114 0.52 -8.32 15.06
CA LEU A 114 0.09 -9.44 14.23
C LEU A 114 -0.38 -10.67 15.03
N ILE A 115 -0.12 -10.71 16.33
CA ILE A 115 -0.59 -11.79 17.21
C ILE A 115 -2.00 -11.50 17.73
N ASN A 116 -2.20 -10.25 18.22
CA ASN A 116 -3.47 -9.87 18.83
C ASN A 116 -4.46 -9.25 17.82
N ASP A 117 -3.97 -8.77 16.68
CA ASP A 117 -4.74 -8.16 15.60
C ASP A 117 -4.20 -8.63 14.23
N PRO A 118 -4.35 -9.92 13.88
CA PRO A 118 -3.83 -10.50 12.64
C PRO A 118 -4.45 -9.88 11.38
N ASP A 119 -5.65 -9.30 11.50
CA ASP A 119 -6.35 -8.63 10.42
C ASP A 119 -5.94 -7.15 10.24
N CYS A 120 -5.03 -6.63 11.08
CA CYS A 120 -4.51 -5.27 11.04
C CYS A 120 -5.62 -4.21 11.07
N VAL A 121 -6.56 -4.36 11.98
CA VAL A 121 -7.74 -3.50 12.13
C VAL A 121 -7.47 -2.28 13.01
N GLU A 122 -6.65 -2.47 14.07
CA GLU A 122 -6.34 -1.45 15.05
C GLU A 122 -4.94 -0.85 14.83
N ASN A 123 -4.90 0.38 14.33
CA ASN A 123 -3.63 1.09 14.18
C ASN A 123 -3.11 1.61 15.52
N LEU A 124 -2.05 1.00 16.05
CA LEU A 124 -1.40 1.32 17.31
C LEU A 124 -0.38 2.47 17.21
N ALA A 125 -0.11 3.02 16.02
CA ALA A 125 0.85 4.10 15.86
C ALA A 125 0.46 5.34 16.66
N GLY A 126 1.43 5.89 17.39
CA GLY A 126 1.23 7.02 18.31
C GLY A 126 0.71 6.63 19.70
N ASN A 127 0.40 5.37 19.95
CA ASN A 127 0.03 4.92 21.30
C ASN A 127 1.28 4.85 22.20
N PRO A 128 1.32 5.55 23.35
CA PRO A 128 2.48 5.56 24.25
C PRO A 128 2.98 4.18 24.69
N LYS A 129 2.10 3.21 24.83
CA LYS A 129 2.45 1.83 25.22
C LYS A 129 3.34 1.15 24.17
N PHE A 130 3.20 1.50 22.91
CA PHE A 130 3.94 0.92 21.77
C PHE A 130 5.05 1.82 21.23
N TYR A 131 5.28 2.98 21.84
CA TYR A 131 6.26 3.97 21.36
C TYR A 131 7.65 3.36 21.09
N LYS A 132 8.16 2.53 22.01
CA LYS A 132 9.49 1.90 21.85
C LYS A 132 9.53 0.95 20.64
N VAL A 133 8.49 0.17 20.43
CA VAL A 133 8.37 -0.76 19.31
C VAL A 133 8.29 0.03 18.00
N GLU A 134 7.38 1.01 17.92
CA GLU A 134 7.23 1.88 16.76
C GLU A 134 8.54 2.58 16.38
N LYS A 135 9.20 3.19 17.37
CA LYS A 135 10.50 3.88 17.16
C LYS A 135 11.56 2.93 16.62
N ASN A 136 11.70 1.74 17.19
CA ASN A 136 12.71 0.76 16.78
C ASN A 136 12.46 0.29 15.34
N LEU A 137 11.22 -0.07 15.00
CA LEU A 137 10.86 -0.51 13.65
C LEU A 137 11.05 0.60 12.62
N ARG A 138 10.64 1.82 12.94
CA ARG A 138 10.85 3.00 12.09
C ARG A 138 12.32 3.23 11.79
N VAL A 139 13.17 3.21 12.82
CA VAL A 139 14.62 3.41 12.67
C VAL A 139 15.24 2.29 11.82
N GLN A 140 14.90 1.05 12.11
CA GLN A 140 15.40 -0.09 11.35
C GLN A 140 14.96 -0.02 9.89
N LEU A 141 13.68 0.26 9.62
CA LEU A 141 13.18 0.45 8.25
C LEU A 141 14.00 1.50 7.50
N GLN A 142 14.22 2.67 8.12
CA GLN A 142 15.01 3.75 7.50
C GLN A 142 16.44 3.33 7.20
N ILE A 143 17.11 2.63 8.13
CA ILE A 143 18.48 2.13 7.93
C ILE A 143 18.53 1.17 6.74
N GLU A 144 17.63 0.20 6.68
CA GLU A 144 17.63 -0.80 5.61
C GLU A 144 17.30 -0.18 4.24
N LEU A 145 16.33 0.73 4.18
CA LEU A 145 16.01 1.44 2.94
C LEU A 145 17.16 2.35 2.47
N LYS A 146 17.88 3.02 3.39
CA LYS A 146 19.08 3.81 3.05
C LYS A 146 20.20 2.92 2.50
N LYS A 147 20.45 1.75 3.10
CA LYS A 147 21.40 0.76 2.58
C LYS A 147 21.07 0.34 1.15
N GLN A 148 19.80 0.20 0.84
CA GLN A 148 19.30 -0.15 -0.50
C GLN A 148 19.24 1.06 -1.45
N LYS A 149 19.61 2.25 -0.99
CA LYS A 149 19.55 3.51 -1.75
C LYS A 149 18.14 3.83 -2.26
N ASP A 150 17.11 3.50 -1.46
CA ASP A 150 15.72 3.83 -1.80
C ASP A 150 15.59 5.34 -2.01
N PRO A 151 15.13 5.81 -3.18
CA PRO A 151 15.04 7.25 -3.48
C PRO A 151 14.22 8.05 -2.47
N ARG A 152 13.21 7.44 -1.83
CA ARG A 152 12.38 8.11 -0.82
C ARG A 152 13.13 8.47 0.46
N MET A 153 14.24 7.80 0.73
CA MET A 153 15.11 8.11 1.88
C MET A 153 16.06 9.28 1.62
N PHE A 154 16.06 9.81 0.40
CA PHE A 154 16.95 10.91 -0.05
C PHE A 154 16.16 12.03 -0.73
N ASP A 155 14.88 12.19 -0.36
CA ASP A 155 13.95 13.22 -0.90
C ASP A 155 13.77 13.15 -2.43
N ARG A 156 13.99 11.95 -3.00
CA ARG A 156 13.86 11.69 -4.44
C ARG A 156 12.64 10.84 -4.80
N GLY A 157 11.64 10.78 -3.92
CA GLY A 157 10.40 10.02 -4.17
C GLY A 157 9.66 10.46 -5.45
N PHE A 158 9.80 11.72 -5.85
CA PHE A 158 9.26 12.25 -7.09
C PHE A 158 9.73 11.52 -8.36
N LEU A 159 10.87 10.81 -8.30
CA LEU A 159 11.35 10.03 -9.44
C LEU A 159 10.39 8.93 -9.85
N PHE A 160 9.69 8.33 -8.90
CA PHE A 160 8.71 7.27 -9.17
C PHE A 160 7.50 7.80 -9.95
N ASP A 161 7.07 9.04 -9.69
CA ASP A 161 5.98 9.68 -10.41
C ASP A 161 6.40 10.11 -11.85
N LYS A 162 7.72 10.24 -12.11
CA LYS A 162 8.27 10.58 -13.43
C LYS A 162 8.46 9.37 -14.34
N TYR A 163 8.44 8.15 -13.82
CA TYR A 163 8.54 6.96 -14.67
C TYR A 163 7.35 6.91 -15.64
N PRO A 164 7.60 6.73 -16.95
CA PRO A 164 6.54 6.70 -17.94
C PRO A 164 5.57 5.55 -17.65
N PHE A 165 4.30 5.82 -17.88
CA PHE A 165 3.29 4.78 -17.94
C PHE A 165 3.17 4.32 -19.38
N VAL A 166 3.36 3.01 -19.63
CA VAL A 166 3.37 2.45 -20.98
C VAL A 166 2.02 1.79 -21.27
N GLY A 167 1.53 2.00 -22.51
CA GLY A 167 0.32 1.38 -23.02
C GLY A 167 -0.94 2.24 -22.93
N ASP A 168 -2.06 1.65 -23.31
CA ASP A 168 -3.35 2.32 -23.51
C ASP A 168 -3.99 2.89 -22.25
N TRP A 169 -3.48 2.52 -21.08
CA TRP A 169 -3.96 2.96 -19.77
C TRP A 169 -3.35 4.29 -19.31
N ASN A 170 -2.41 4.84 -20.09
CA ASN A 170 -1.80 6.12 -19.79
C ASN A 170 -2.84 7.23 -19.69
N ASN A 171 -2.73 8.06 -18.65
CA ASN A 171 -3.67 9.15 -18.32
C ASN A 171 -5.14 8.68 -18.24
N PHE A 172 -5.35 7.47 -17.69
CA PHE A 172 -6.69 6.92 -17.56
C PHE A 172 -7.63 7.84 -16.78
N TYR A 173 -7.17 8.38 -15.64
CA TYR A 173 -7.97 9.27 -14.80
C TYR A 173 -8.46 10.50 -15.55
N GLU A 174 -7.56 11.24 -16.20
CA GLU A 174 -7.87 12.47 -16.94
C GLU A 174 -8.82 12.20 -18.10
N ARG A 175 -8.59 11.10 -18.81
CA ARG A 175 -9.46 10.67 -19.91
C ARG A 175 -10.85 10.33 -19.43
N TYR A 176 -10.95 9.54 -18.35
CA TYR A 176 -12.22 9.17 -17.74
C TYR A 176 -13.00 10.41 -17.25
N MET A 177 -12.36 11.28 -16.47
CA MET A 177 -12.99 12.48 -15.91
C MET A 177 -13.41 13.49 -17.00
N SER A 178 -12.73 13.52 -18.13
CA SER A 178 -13.10 14.36 -19.29
C SER A 178 -14.08 13.70 -20.25
N GLY A 179 -14.60 12.52 -19.94
CA GLY A 179 -15.52 11.77 -20.79
C GLY A 179 -14.90 11.20 -22.08
N LYS A 180 -13.57 11.17 -22.18
CA LYS A 180 -12.88 10.55 -23.29
C LYS A 180 -12.88 9.03 -23.17
N LYS A 181 -12.77 8.35 -24.33
CA LYS A 181 -12.69 6.89 -24.37
C LYS A 181 -11.51 6.36 -23.54
N THR A 182 -11.79 5.42 -22.64
CA THR A 182 -10.81 4.70 -21.83
C THR A 182 -10.84 3.21 -22.15
N PRO A 183 -9.76 2.46 -21.91
CA PRO A 183 -9.80 1.00 -21.91
C PRO A 183 -10.84 0.47 -20.91
N ARG A 184 -11.35 -0.73 -21.16
CA ARG A 184 -12.36 -1.37 -20.31
C ARG A 184 -11.71 -1.91 -19.01
N THR A 185 -12.26 -1.54 -17.87
CA THR A 185 -11.80 -1.95 -16.53
C THR A 185 -12.54 -3.22 -16.07
N GLY A 186 -12.29 -4.34 -16.76
CA GLY A 186 -13.04 -5.59 -16.52
C GLY A 186 -12.84 -6.24 -15.14
N TRP A 187 -11.90 -5.74 -14.33
CA TRP A 187 -11.62 -6.26 -12.98
C TRP A 187 -12.34 -5.52 -11.86
N VAL A 188 -13.17 -4.51 -12.16
CA VAL A 188 -14.04 -3.83 -11.19
C VAL A 188 -15.48 -3.81 -11.65
N ASN A 189 -16.43 -3.78 -10.71
CA ASN A 189 -17.83 -3.68 -11.03
C ASN A 189 -18.22 -2.25 -11.42
N GLY A 190 -19.12 -2.09 -12.39
CA GLY A 190 -19.61 -0.77 -12.80
C GLY A 190 -20.28 0.01 -11.65
N SER A 191 -20.86 -0.70 -10.67
CA SER A 191 -21.43 -0.12 -9.45
C SER A 191 -20.39 0.48 -8.49
N ASP A 192 -19.10 0.16 -8.63
CA ASP A 192 -18.05 0.60 -7.70
C ASP A 192 -17.57 2.02 -8.00
N TYR A 193 -17.95 2.59 -9.14
CA TYR A 193 -17.57 3.95 -9.53
C TYR A 193 -18.38 5.00 -8.78
N GLU A 194 -17.70 6.00 -8.22
CA GLU A 194 -18.38 7.14 -7.64
C GLU A 194 -18.66 8.21 -8.70
N ARG A 195 -19.84 8.83 -8.62
CA ARG A 195 -20.25 9.86 -9.59
C ARG A 195 -19.55 11.20 -9.37
N LYS A 196 -19.06 11.44 -8.15
CA LYS A 196 -18.37 12.65 -7.73
C LYS A 196 -17.14 12.29 -6.93
N PRO A 197 -16.07 13.11 -6.99
CA PRO A 197 -14.93 12.97 -6.09
C PRO A 197 -15.38 12.97 -4.61
N LEU A 198 -14.66 12.24 -3.79
CA LEU A 198 -14.82 12.22 -2.34
C LEU A 198 -13.69 13.03 -1.70
N ASP A 199 -13.99 13.70 -0.61
CA ASP A 199 -13.02 14.50 0.16
C ASP A 199 -12.10 13.62 1.06
#